data_41a26338a50d1f4cde7f344756d40d49
#
_entry.id   41a26338a50d1f4cde7f344756d40d49
#
_cell.length_a   1.000
_cell.length_b   1.000
_cell.length_c   1.000
_cell.angle_alpha   90.00
_cell.angle_beta   90.00
_cell.angle_gamma   90.00
#
_symmetry.space_group_name_H-M   'P 1'
#
loop_
_entity.id
_entity.type
_entity.pdbx_description
1 polymer ?
#
loop_
_entity_poly.entity_id
_entity_poly.type
_entity_poly.pdbx_seq_one_letter_code
_entity_poly.pdbx_strand_id
1 'polypeptide(L)'
;KDSGASDEGLSIKSLLKVVTMPKAWLIGLIIFSTYLVFSSLTYLSPYLSEVYVMPMTLVSALSIIRTYVIKMGASPVAGVITDKVGSSIRVMFVGFILMTVSTAAYLVIPKSTGFIWIAVINMIILSVILFGFRGIYFASVSESNISLETTGAVVGFASFIGFSPDAFYYTIAGNWLDKYGQTGYTYIFILSVVCAVIGIFATYALNKINKRENKGLNNKIA
;
A
#
# COMPACT_ATOMS: atom_id res chain seq x y z
N LYS A 1 -44.61 -14.65 -9.89
CA LYS A 1 -44.27 -14.71 -8.44
C LYS A 1 -42.92 -14.04 -8.30
N ASP A 2 -43.01 -12.84 -7.80
CA ASP A 2 -41.91 -11.91 -7.61
C ASP A 2 -40.86 -12.51 -6.67
N SER A 3 -39.72 -12.84 -7.21
CA SER A 3 -38.49 -12.96 -6.42
C SER A 3 -37.99 -11.53 -6.17
N GLY A 4 -38.46 -10.96 -5.07
CA GLY A 4 -37.85 -9.77 -4.50
C GLY A 4 -36.42 -10.07 -4.15
N ALA A 5 -35.51 -9.86 -5.10
CA ALA A 5 -34.12 -9.56 -4.79
C ALA A 5 -34.20 -8.28 -3.99
N SER A 6 -34.04 -8.41 -2.67
CA SER A 6 -33.86 -7.28 -1.77
C SER A 6 -32.71 -6.46 -2.32
N ASP A 7 -33.06 -5.30 -2.83
CA ASP A 7 -32.16 -4.20 -3.22
C ASP A 7 -31.51 -3.67 -1.93
N GLU A 8 -30.68 -4.49 -1.27
CA GLU A 8 -29.74 -4.09 -0.22
C GLU A 8 -28.51 -3.42 -0.84
N GLY A 9 -28.76 -2.65 -1.92
CA GLY A 9 -27.82 -1.69 -2.45
C GLY A 9 -27.48 -0.68 -1.35
N LEU A 10 -26.21 -0.36 -1.26
CA LEU A 10 -25.54 0.66 -0.43
C LEU A 10 -26.54 1.67 0.17
N SER A 11 -27.15 1.34 1.29
CA SER A 11 -28.05 2.25 1.98
C SER A 11 -27.25 3.46 2.42
N ILE A 12 -27.72 4.68 2.16
CA ILE A 12 -27.11 5.93 2.63
C ILE A 12 -26.82 5.84 4.13
N LYS A 13 -27.65 5.13 4.90
CA LYS A 13 -27.43 4.85 6.32
C LYS A 13 -26.18 4.01 6.58
N SER A 14 -25.86 3.01 5.74
CA SER A 14 -24.67 2.21 5.89
C SER A 14 -23.40 3.00 5.55
N LEU A 15 -23.44 3.90 4.57
CA LEU A 15 -22.35 4.81 4.24
C LEU A 15 -22.09 5.81 5.38
N LEU A 16 -23.13 6.43 5.94
CA LEU A 16 -23.00 7.34 7.08
C LEU A 16 -22.41 6.63 8.31
N LYS A 17 -22.83 5.39 8.56
CA LYS A 17 -22.25 4.55 9.62
C LYS A 17 -20.77 4.29 9.40
N VAL A 18 -20.35 3.98 8.18
CA VAL A 18 -18.95 3.69 7.85
C VAL A 18 -18.05 4.91 8.04
N VAL A 19 -18.50 6.10 7.65
CA VAL A 19 -17.75 7.36 7.84
C VAL A 19 -17.45 7.63 9.33
N THR A 20 -18.29 7.16 10.25
CA THR A 20 -18.06 7.29 11.70
C THR A 20 -17.22 6.16 12.30
N MET A 21 -16.88 5.13 11.53
CA MET A 21 -16.10 3.97 11.99
C MET A 21 -14.58 4.22 11.92
N PRO A 22 -13.86 4.29 13.06
CA PRO A 22 -12.40 4.50 13.06
C PRO A 22 -11.65 3.44 12.26
N LYS A 23 -12.13 2.19 12.26
CA LYS A 23 -11.52 1.08 11.49
C LYS A 23 -11.56 1.33 9.99
N ALA A 24 -12.65 1.89 9.46
CA ALA A 24 -12.78 2.19 8.03
C ALA A 24 -11.74 3.23 7.57
N TRP A 25 -11.49 4.25 8.39
CA TRP A 25 -10.44 5.25 8.15
C TRP A 25 -9.04 4.66 8.22
N LEU A 26 -8.78 3.80 9.21
CA LEU A 26 -7.46 3.15 9.34
C LEU A 26 -7.18 2.21 8.16
N ILE A 27 -8.16 1.45 7.70
CA ILE A 27 -8.04 0.61 6.51
C ILE A 27 -7.83 1.48 5.26
N GLY A 28 -8.59 2.56 5.12
CA GLY A 28 -8.40 3.54 4.06
C GLY A 28 -6.98 4.14 4.05
N LEU A 29 -6.45 4.51 5.23
CA LEU A 29 -5.07 5.00 5.37
C LEU A 29 -4.01 3.95 5.03
N ILE A 30 -4.24 2.68 5.37
CA ILE A 30 -3.35 1.57 4.99
C ILE A 30 -3.29 1.45 3.47
N ILE A 31 -4.45 1.47 2.80
CA ILE A 31 -4.53 1.39 1.34
C ILE A 31 -3.93 2.65 0.72
N PHE A 32 -4.24 3.84 1.22
CA PHE A 32 -3.69 5.12 0.77
C PHE A 32 -2.15 5.12 0.83
N SER A 33 -1.59 4.75 1.98
CA SER A 33 -0.15 4.69 2.19
C SER A 33 0.52 3.70 1.22
N THR A 34 -0.06 2.51 1.07
CA THR A 34 0.42 1.50 0.12
C THR A 34 0.36 2.03 -1.31
N TYR A 35 -0.77 2.65 -1.67
CA TYR A 35 -1.03 3.06 -3.04
C TYR A 35 -0.17 4.26 -3.46
N LEU A 36 0.05 5.21 -2.56
CA LEU A 36 0.93 6.35 -2.84
C LEU A 36 2.39 5.89 -3.08
N VAL A 37 2.90 5.00 -2.21
CA VAL A 37 4.24 4.43 -2.42
C VAL A 37 4.27 3.56 -3.69
N PHE A 38 3.19 2.85 -4.01
CA PHE A 38 3.07 2.12 -5.27
C PHE A 38 3.14 3.04 -6.49
N SER A 39 2.48 4.20 -6.45
CA SER A 39 2.53 5.20 -7.53
C SER A 39 3.96 5.74 -7.75
N SER A 40 4.78 5.80 -6.69
CA SER A 40 6.19 6.19 -6.81
C SER A 40 7.04 5.21 -7.61
N LEU A 41 6.64 3.94 -7.75
CA LEU A 41 7.33 2.97 -8.59
C LEU A 41 7.42 3.41 -10.07
N THR A 42 6.48 4.22 -10.54
CA THR A 42 6.49 4.76 -11.89
C THR A 42 7.73 5.60 -12.15
N TYR A 43 8.21 6.31 -11.13
CA TYR A 43 9.36 7.19 -11.21
C TYR A 43 10.70 6.48 -11.02
N LEU A 44 10.72 5.20 -10.63
CA LEU A 44 11.97 4.45 -10.49
C LEU A 44 12.65 4.16 -11.84
N SER A 45 11.87 3.98 -12.90
CA SER A 45 12.43 3.75 -14.24
C SER A 45 13.19 4.99 -14.76
N PRO A 46 12.58 6.19 -14.83
CA PRO A 46 13.31 7.40 -15.16
C PRO A 46 14.42 7.72 -14.15
N TYR A 47 14.23 7.46 -12.86
CA TYR A 47 15.28 7.62 -11.85
C TYR A 47 16.54 6.80 -12.15
N LEU A 48 16.40 5.52 -12.52
CA LEU A 48 17.54 4.67 -12.89
C LEU A 48 18.22 5.17 -14.18
N SER A 49 17.45 5.64 -15.14
CA SER A 49 17.99 6.16 -16.41
C SER A 49 18.70 7.50 -16.24
N GLU A 50 18.12 8.43 -15.51
CA GLU A 50 18.61 9.81 -15.42
C GLU A 50 19.71 9.97 -14.34
N VAL A 51 19.58 9.28 -13.21
CA VAL A 51 20.50 9.45 -12.07
C VAL A 51 21.68 8.47 -12.15
N TYR A 52 21.42 7.21 -12.56
CA TYR A 52 22.47 6.19 -12.68
C TYR A 52 22.94 5.97 -14.12
N VAL A 53 22.39 6.72 -15.08
CA VAL A 53 22.75 6.62 -16.52
C VAL A 53 22.55 5.18 -17.05
N MET A 54 21.49 4.49 -16.58
CA MET A 54 21.19 3.14 -17.02
C MET A 54 20.66 3.15 -18.47
N PRO A 55 21.18 2.27 -19.37
CA PRO A 55 20.64 2.16 -20.72
C PRO A 55 19.13 1.88 -20.72
N MET A 56 18.38 2.59 -21.58
CA MET A 56 16.91 2.49 -21.64
C MET A 56 16.41 1.07 -21.91
N THR A 57 17.16 0.27 -22.67
CA THR A 57 16.86 -1.15 -22.92
C THR A 57 16.82 -1.97 -21.63
N LEU A 58 17.77 -1.77 -20.71
CA LEU A 58 17.80 -2.44 -19.42
C LEU A 58 16.70 -1.94 -18.51
N VAL A 59 16.44 -0.62 -18.47
CA VAL A 59 15.35 -0.04 -17.72
C VAL A 59 14.00 -0.61 -18.15
N SER A 60 13.79 -0.73 -19.46
CA SER A 60 12.57 -1.32 -20.02
C SER A 60 12.43 -2.81 -19.68
N ALA A 61 13.49 -3.58 -19.78
CA ALA A 61 13.49 -5.00 -19.39
C ALA A 61 13.17 -5.17 -17.90
N LEU A 62 13.79 -4.38 -17.01
CA LEU A 62 13.49 -4.39 -15.58
C LEU A 62 12.04 -4.00 -15.28
N SER A 63 11.49 -3.04 -16.02
CA SER A 63 10.09 -2.62 -15.86
C SER A 63 9.12 -3.72 -16.27
N ILE A 64 9.43 -4.48 -17.32
CA ILE A 64 8.66 -5.64 -17.74
C ILE A 64 8.72 -6.75 -16.68
N ILE A 65 9.92 -7.10 -16.21
CA ILE A 65 10.09 -8.10 -15.14
C ILE A 65 9.31 -7.69 -13.89
N ARG A 66 9.44 -6.44 -13.47
CA ARG A 66 8.70 -5.91 -12.32
C ARG A 66 7.19 -6.04 -12.49
N THR A 67 6.67 -5.62 -13.64
CA THR A 67 5.23 -5.52 -13.86
C THR A 67 4.57 -6.87 -14.09
N TYR A 68 5.25 -7.82 -14.73
CA TYR A 68 4.65 -9.11 -15.07
C TYR A 68 5.12 -10.22 -14.13
N VAL A 69 6.44 -10.40 -13.95
CA VAL A 69 6.96 -11.52 -13.16
C VAL A 69 6.77 -11.29 -11.67
N ILE A 70 7.24 -10.14 -11.14
CA ILE A 70 7.17 -9.86 -9.70
C ILE A 70 5.72 -9.70 -9.26
N LYS A 71 4.89 -8.98 -10.01
CA LYS A 71 3.47 -8.79 -9.68
C LYS A 71 2.72 -10.13 -9.62
N MET A 72 2.97 -11.05 -10.56
CA MET A 72 2.31 -12.36 -10.61
C MET A 72 2.71 -13.25 -9.44
N GLY A 73 3.97 -13.19 -8.98
CA GLY A 73 4.47 -14.01 -7.88
C GLY A 73 4.25 -13.41 -6.49
N ALA A 74 4.38 -12.10 -6.32
CA ALA A 74 4.38 -11.45 -5.01
C ALA A 74 3.04 -11.55 -4.27
N SER A 75 1.91 -11.43 -5.00
CA SER A 75 0.58 -11.46 -4.39
C SER A 75 0.22 -12.82 -3.79
N PRO A 76 0.37 -13.96 -4.51
CA PRO A 76 0.18 -15.28 -3.91
C PRO A 76 1.13 -15.57 -2.73
N VAL A 77 2.40 -15.17 -2.86
CA VAL A 77 3.38 -15.35 -1.76
C VAL A 77 2.95 -14.58 -0.51
N ALA A 78 2.49 -13.34 -0.66
CA ALA A 78 1.97 -12.57 0.46
C ALA A 78 0.72 -13.22 1.10
N GLY A 79 -0.16 -13.82 0.29
CA GLY A 79 -1.29 -14.61 0.76
C GLY A 79 -0.83 -15.78 1.64
N VAL A 80 0.08 -16.61 1.14
CA VAL A 80 0.64 -17.76 1.89
C VAL A 80 1.32 -17.31 3.19
N ILE A 81 2.07 -16.20 3.17
CA ILE A 81 2.68 -15.63 4.39
C ILE A 81 1.59 -15.20 5.37
N THR A 82 0.53 -14.57 4.88
CA THR A 82 -0.61 -14.11 5.69
C THR A 82 -1.31 -15.29 6.35
N ASP A 83 -1.54 -16.37 5.63
CA ASP A 83 -2.16 -17.60 6.15
C ASP A 83 -1.30 -18.23 7.25
N LYS A 84 0.02 -18.31 7.04
CA LYS A 84 0.96 -18.83 8.05
C LYS A 84 1.06 -17.96 9.30
N VAL A 85 1.02 -16.64 9.15
CA VAL A 85 1.07 -15.68 10.27
C VAL A 85 -0.28 -15.58 10.98
N GLY A 86 -1.37 -15.92 10.27
CA GLY A 86 -2.75 -15.82 10.74
C GLY A 86 -3.24 -14.39 10.93
N SER A 87 -2.61 -13.38 10.25
CA SER A 87 -3.05 -11.98 10.32
C SER A 87 -2.44 -11.15 9.21
N SER A 88 -3.28 -10.63 8.34
CA SER A 88 -2.88 -9.70 7.27
C SER A 88 -2.35 -8.38 7.84
N ILE A 89 -2.94 -7.89 8.93
CA ILE A 89 -2.55 -6.65 9.59
C ILE A 89 -1.12 -6.74 10.14
N ARG A 90 -0.75 -7.90 10.74
CA ARG A 90 0.63 -8.12 11.24
C ARG A 90 1.64 -8.20 10.11
N VAL A 91 1.30 -8.89 9.02
CA VAL A 91 2.16 -8.98 7.83
C VAL A 91 2.37 -7.59 7.23
N MET A 92 1.30 -6.79 7.10
CA MET A 92 1.40 -5.42 6.60
C MET A 92 2.19 -4.50 7.54
N PHE A 93 2.07 -4.66 8.86
CA PHE A 93 2.87 -3.88 9.81
C PHE A 93 4.38 -4.06 9.57
N VAL A 94 4.84 -5.33 9.50
CA VAL A 94 6.24 -5.64 9.20
C VAL A 94 6.62 -5.16 7.79
N GLY A 95 5.75 -5.38 6.82
CA GLY A 95 5.99 -4.95 5.44
C GLY A 95 6.08 -3.42 5.29
N PHE A 96 5.32 -2.62 6.07
CA PHE A 96 5.49 -1.16 6.08
C PHE A 96 6.82 -0.72 6.67
N ILE A 97 7.36 -1.44 7.67
CA ILE A 97 8.71 -1.18 8.18
C ILE A 97 9.74 -1.44 7.07
N LEU A 98 9.64 -2.59 6.39
CA LEU A 98 10.54 -2.91 5.27
C LEU A 98 10.38 -1.92 4.11
N MET A 99 9.15 -1.49 3.81
CA MET A 99 8.84 -0.48 2.81
C MET A 99 9.49 0.87 3.15
N THR A 100 9.40 1.28 4.43
CA THR A 100 10.04 2.52 4.91
C THR A 100 11.55 2.46 4.76
N VAL A 101 12.18 1.34 5.15
CA VAL A 101 13.63 1.14 4.99
C VAL A 101 14.01 1.16 3.50
N SER A 102 13.27 0.45 2.66
CA SER A 102 13.53 0.40 1.22
C SER A 102 13.35 1.75 0.52
N THR A 103 12.32 2.52 0.86
CA THR A 103 12.14 3.87 0.29
C THR A 103 13.18 4.86 0.81
N ALA A 104 13.53 4.79 2.10
CA ALA A 104 14.59 5.61 2.69
C ALA A 104 15.97 5.29 2.11
N ALA A 105 16.23 4.04 1.71
CA ALA A 105 17.49 3.65 1.09
C ALA A 105 17.81 4.48 -0.16
N TYR A 106 16.80 4.88 -0.97
CA TYR A 106 17.01 5.75 -2.13
C TYR A 106 17.51 7.16 -1.78
N LEU A 107 17.34 7.60 -0.53
CA LEU A 107 17.85 8.89 -0.06
C LEU A 107 19.34 8.81 0.30
N VAL A 108 19.84 7.60 0.61
CA VAL A 108 21.20 7.36 1.14
C VAL A 108 22.11 6.71 0.11
N ILE A 109 21.57 5.88 -0.82
CA ILE A 109 22.37 5.23 -1.86
C ILE A 109 23.09 6.29 -2.70
N PRO A 110 24.43 6.22 -2.85
CA PRO A 110 25.18 7.18 -3.64
C PRO A 110 24.73 7.20 -5.10
N LYS A 111 24.51 8.40 -5.64
CA LYS A 111 24.04 8.63 -7.01
C LYS A 111 25.19 8.51 -8.02
N SER A 112 25.83 7.34 -8.07
CA SER A 112 26.91 7.03 -9.02
C SER A 112 26.69 5.68 -9.67
N THR A 113 27.20 5.52 -10.88
CA THR A 113 27.02 4.31 -11.70
C THR A 113 27.47 3.01 -11.00
N GLY A 114 28.46 3.07 -10.09
CA GLY A 114 28.91 1.93 -9.32
C GLY A 114 27.86 1.35 -8.36
N PHE A 115 26.85 2.14 -7.98
CA PHE A 115 25.79 1.72 -7.03
C PHE A 115 24.47 1.34 -7.72
N ILE A 116 24.44 1.30 -9.06
CA ILE A 116 23.23 1.04 -9.84
C ILE A 116 22.56 -0.29 -9.48
N TRP A 117 23.33 -1.35 -9.27
CA TRP A 117 22.79 -2.66 -8.94
C TRP A 117 22.17 -2.70 -7.53
N ILE A 118 22.69 -1.91 -6.59
CA ILE A 118 22.08 -1.76 -5.26
C ILE A 118 20.72 -1.08 -5.39
N ALA A 119 20.62 -0.02 -6.21
CA ALA A 119 19.35 0.64 -6.48
C ALA A 119 18.35 -0.30 -7.19
N VAL A 120 18.81 -1.14 -8.12
CA VAL A 120 17.97 -2.14 -8.82
C VAL A 120 17.47 -3.23 -7.86
N ILE A 121 18.34 -3.79 -7.03
CA ILE A 121 17.96 -4.79 -6.02
C ILE A 121 16.92 -4.19 -5.06
N ASN A 122 17.15 -2.98 -4.58
CA ASN A 122 16.21 -2.27 -3.73
C ASN A 122 14.86 -2.03 -4.43
N MET A 123 14.85 -1.71 -5.75
CA MET A 123 13.63 -1.60 -6.55
C MET A 123 12.85 -2.93 -6.58
N ILE A 124 13.54 -4.04 -6.73
CA ILE A 124 12.92 -5.38 -6.75
C ILE A 124 12.29 -5.66 -5.38
N ILE A 125 13.03 -5.44 -4.29
CA ILE A 125 12.54 -5.64 -2.92
C ILE A 125 11.28 -4.80 -2.67
N LEU A 126 11.34 -3.50 -2.97
CA LEU A 126 10.20 -2.60 -2.81
C LEU A 126 9.00 -3.05 -3.64
N SER A 127 9.23 -3.49 -4.86
CA SER A 127 8.17 -3.99 -5.76
C SER A 127 7.51 -5.25 -5.23
N VAL A 128 8.28 -6.21 -4.70
CA VAL A 128 7.74 -7.43 -4.07
C VAL A 128 6.83 -7.07 -2.89
N ILE A 129 7.25 -6.15 -2.02
CA ILE A 129 6.45 -5.71 -0.87
C ILE A 129 5.14 -5.07 -1.34
N LEU A 130 5.22 -4.14 -2.30
CA LEU A 130 4.05 -3.39 -2.78
C LEU A 130 3.04 -4.27 -3.53
N PHE A 131 3.51 -5.15 -4.42
CA PHE A 131 2.62 -6.08 -5.10
C PHE A 131 2.06 -7.15 -4.15
N GLY A 132 2.82 -7.56 -3.14
CA GLY A 132 2.33 -8.41 -2.06
C GLY A 132 1.19 -7.74 -1.29
N PHE A 133 1.35 -6.49 -0.91
CA PHE A 133 0.32 -5.72 -0.20
C PHE A 133 -0.98 -5.62 -0.99
N ARG A 134 -0.89 -5.42 -2.31
CA ARG A 134 -2.08 -5.37 -3.17
C ARG A 134 -2.91 -6.67 -3.14
N GLY A 135 -2.29 -7.79 -2.80
CA GLY A 135 -2.98 -9.06 -2.62
C GLY A 135 -3.68 -9.21 -1.28
N ILE A 136 -3.24 -8.50 -0.24
CA ILE A 136 -3.68 -8.78 1.14
C ILE A 136 -4.33 -7.60 1.87
N TYR A 137 -4.26 -6.34 1.38
CA TYR A 137 -4.76 -5.20 2.16
C TYR A 137 -6.28 -5.26 2.42
N PHE A 138 -7.08 -5.81 1.52
CA PHE A 138 -8.52 -6.01 1.78
C PHE A 138 -8.81 -7.14 2.76
N ALA A 139 -7.90 -8.09 2.97
CA ALA A 139 -8.05 -9.10 4.01
C ALA A 139 -8.11 -8.48 5.42
N SER A 140 -7.56 -7.28 5.60
CA SER A 140 -7.69 -6.52 6.85
C SER A 140 -9.12 -6.16 7.21
N VAL A 141 -10.03 -6.05 6.24
CA VAL A 141 -11.46 -5.80 6.47
C VAL A 141 -12.10 -6.99 7.17
N SER A 142 -11.88 -8.20 6.63
CA SER A 142 -12.40 -9.45 7.22
C SER A 142 -11.79 -9.72 8.61
N GLU A 143 -10.52 -9.36 8.83
CA GLU A 143 -9.83 -9.49 10.11
C GLU A 143 -10.31 -8.48 11.17
N SER A 144 -11.04 -7.44 10.75
CA SER A 144 -11.41 -6.32 11.64
C SER A 144 -12.78 -6.47 12.32
N ASN A 145 -13.38 -7.67 12.34
CA ASN A 145 -14.70 -7.93 12.95
C ASN A 145 -15.79 -6.96 12.45
N ILE A 146 -15.78 -6.65 11.17
CA ILE A 146 -16.78 -5.81 10.51
C ILE A 146 -17.95 -6.71 10.09
N SER A 147 -19.18 -6.31 10.38
CA SER A 147 -20.37 -7.09 10.01
C SER A 147 -20.46 -7.25 8.50
N LEU A 148 -20.94 -8.42 8.03
CA LEU A 148 -21.08 -8.71 6.60
C LEU A 148 -21.92 -7.65 5.87
N GLU A 149 -22.98 -7.13 6.51
CA GLU A 149 -23.85 -6.07 5.97
C GLU A 149 -23.10 -4.77 5.67
N THR A 150 -22.06 -4.44 6.44
CA THR A 150 -21.30 -3.19 6.28
C THR A 150 -19.98 -3.39 5.53
N THR A 151 -19.55 -4.63 5.30
CA THR A 151 -18.26 -4.95 4.65
C THR A 151 -18.13 -4.28 3.28
N GLY A 152 -19.16 -4.37 2.42
CA GLY A 152 -19.13 -3.74 1.11
C GLY A 152 -18.98 -2.21 1.17
N ALA A 153 -19.69 -1.56 2.10
CA ALA A 153 -19.60 -0.12 2.30
C ALA A 153 -18.22 0.30 2.84
N VAL A 154 -17.63 -0.49 3.76
CA VAL A 154 -16.28 -0.26 4.27
C VAL A 154 -15.23 -0.41 3.17
N VAL A 155 -15.32 -1.46 2.34
CA VAL A 155 -14.42 -1.67 1.20
C VAL A 155 -14.53 -0.51 0.22
N GLY A 156 -15.76 -0.07 -0.13
CA GLY A 156 -15.97 1.07 -1.02
C GLY A 156 -15.39 2.37 -0.46
N PHE A 157 -15.65 2.68 0.80
CA PHE A 157 -15.11 3.87 1.48
C PHE A 157 -13.59 3.83 1.60
N ALA A 158 -13.02 2.71 2.02
CA ALA A 158 -11.59 2.51 2.13
C ALA A 158 -10.89 2.59 0.75
N SER A 159 -11.53 2.09 -0.31
CA SER A 159 -11.03 2.22 -1.69
C SER A 159 -11.05 3.67 -2.16
N PHE A 160 -12.11 4.42 -1.87
CA PHE A 160 -12.21 5.84 -2.22
C PHE A 160 -11.07 6.66 -1.62
N ILE A 161 -10.79 6.46 -0.32
CA ILE A 161 -9.66 7.10 0.34
C ILE A 161 -8.35 6.55 -0.20
N GLY A 162 -8.24 5.21 -0.28
CA GLY A 162 -7.02 4.51 -0.61
C GLY A 162 -6.47 4.82 -2.01
N PHE A 163 -7.35 5.01 -3.00
CA PHE A 163 -6.95 5.32 -4.38
C PHE A 163 -6.97 6.82 -4.71
N SER A 164 -7.32 7.67 -3.75
CA SER A 164 -7.29 9.12 -3.94
C SER A 164 -5.93 9.70 -4.38
N PRO A 165 -4.75 9.08 -4.11
CA PRO A 165 -3.48 9.57 -4.65
C PRO A 165 -3.44 9.71 -6.16
N ASP A 166 -4.19 8.92 -6.93
CA ASP A 166 -4.24 9.06 -8.39
C ASP A 166 -4.71 10.44 -8.85
N ALA A 167 -5.53 11.11 -8.05
CA ALA A 167 -6.06 12.43 -8.39
C ALA A 167 -5.01 13.56 -8.30
N PHE A 168 -3.95 13.40 -7.52
CA PHE A 168 -3.01 14.50 -7.25
C PHE A 168 -1.53 14.11 -7.30
N TYR A 169 -1.20 12.85 -7.04
CA TYR A 169 0.19 12.42 -6.86
C TYR A 169 1.07 12.68 -8.08
N TYR A 170 0.59 12.29 -9.28
CA TYR A 170 1.37 12.45 -10.51
C TYR A 170 1.60 13.92 -10.87
N THR A 171 0.63 14.78 -10.60
CA THR A 171 0.76 16.23 -10.78
C THR A 171 1.81 16.83 -9.86
N ILE A 172 1.81 16.43 -8.59
CA ILE A 172 2.78 16.90 -7.60
C ILE A 172 4.18 16.39 -7.94
N ALA A 173 4.33 15.10 -8.23
CA ALA A 173 5.61 14.48 -8.55
C ALA A 173 6.20 15.03 -9.86
N GLY A 174 5.36 15.21 -10.90
CA GLY A 174 5.77 15.83 -12.16
C GLY A 174 6.26 17.25 -11.96
N ASN A 175 5.51 18.08 -11.22
CA ASN A 175 5.93 19.45 -10.90
C ASN A 175 7.27 19.52 -10.15
N TRP A 176 7.55 18.55 -9.25
CA TRP A 176 8.86 18.51 -8.59
C TRP A 176 9.98 18.16 -9.57
N LEU A 177 9.75 17.27 -10.50
CA LEU A 177 10.77 16.92 -11.51
C LEU A 177 10.99 18.08 -12.49
N ASP A 178 9.93 18.73 -12.94
CA ASP A 178 10.03 19.89 -13.85
C ASP A 178 10.77 21.05 -13.20
N LYS A 179 10.50 21.32 -11.92
CA LYS A 179 11.07 22.48 -11.22
C LYS A 179 12.46 22.23 -10.66
N TYR A 180 12.74 21.01 -10.19
CA TYR A 180 13.97 20.70 -9.43
C TYR A 180 14.85 19.63 -10.12
N GLY A 181 14.46 19.16 -11.33
CA GLY A 181 15.20 18.13 -12.04
C GLY A 181 15.43 16.89 -11.20
N GLN A 182 16.65 16.35 -11.18
CA GLN A 182 16.98 15.14 -10.42
C GLN A 182 16.74 15.26 -8.90
N THR A 183 16.74 16.46 -8.33
CA THR A 183 16.42 16.67 -6.92
C THR A 183 14.94 16.36 -6.64
N GLY A 184 14.07 16.47 -7.64
CA GLY A 184 12.65 16.11 -7.56
C GLY A 184 12.43 14.65 -7.11
N TYR A 185 13.31 13.73 -7.52
CA TYR A 185 13.25 12.35 -7.04
C TYR A 185 13.43 12.24 -5.53
N THR A 186 14.25 13.09 -4.93
CA THR A 186 14.42 13.12 -3.47
C THR A 186 13.11 13.48 -2.77
N TYR A 187 12.35 14.44 -3.28
CA TYR A 187 11.04 14.79 -2.72
C TYR A 187 10.02 13.67 -2.88
N ILE A 188 10.03 12.96 -4.02
CA ILE A 188 9.19 11.78 -4.26
C ILE A 188 9.48 10.69 -3.22
N PHE A 189 10.76 10.40 -2.95
CA PHE A 189 11.14 9.39 -1.97
C PHE A 189 10.84 9.83 -0.52
N ILE A 190 11.05 11.11 -0.17
CA ILE A 190 10.67 11.64 1.15
C ILE A 190 9.15 11.48 1.36
N LEU A 191 8.33 11.85 0.39
CA LEU A 191 6.88 11.67 0.48
C LEU A 191 6.52 10.19 0.65
N SER A 192 7.19 9.29 -0.08
CA SER A 192 6.98 7.85 0.03
C SER A 192 7.35 7.32 1.42
N VAL A 193 8.46 7.79 2.01
CA VAL A 193 8.85 7.46 3.39
C VAL A 193 7.79 7.92 4.39
N VAL A 194 7.33 9.17 4.27
CA VAL A 194 6.30 9.73 5.17
C VAL A 194 5.03 8.87 5.10
N CYS A 195 4.57 8.52 3.89
CA CYS A 195 3.39 7.70 3.72
C CYS A 195 3.59 6.27 4.24
N ALA A 196 4.76 5.66 4.05
CA ALA A 196 5.05 4.35 4.61
C ALA A 196 5.03 4.37 6.14
N VAL A 197 5.53 5.43 6.78
CA VAL A 197 5.45 5.64 8.23
C VAL A 197 4.00 5.82 8.69
N ILE A 198 3.17 6.57 7.96
CA ILE A 198 1.72 6.66 8.24
C ILE A 198 1.09 5.26 8.20
N GLY A 199 1.47 4.41 7.23
CA GLY A 199 1.04 3.02 7.14
C GLY A 199 1.42 2.18 8.36
N ILE A 200 2.63 2.38 8.93
CA ILE A 200 3.04 1.72 10.19
C ILE A 200 2.08 2.10 11.33
N PHE A 201 1.82 3.38 11.51
CA PHE A 201 0.91 3.84 12.57
C PHE A 201 -0.52 3.36 12.36
N ALA A 202 -1.02 3.38 11.12
CA ALA A 202 -2.36 2.92 10.80
C ALA A 202 -2.54 1.42 11.07
N THR A 203 -1.58 0.58 10.65
CA THR A 203 -1.61 -0.87 10.92
C THR A 203 -1.44 -1.18 12.39
N TYR A 204 -0.58 -0.47 13.11
CA TYR A 204 -0.44 -0.62 14.56
C TYR A 204 -1.74 -0.27 15.31
N ALA A 205 -2.36 0.87 14.98
CA ALA A 205 -3.60 1.32 15.58
C ALA A 205 -4.74 0.32 15.32
N LEU A 206 -4.89 -0.16 14.08
CA LEU A 206 -5.90 -1.14 13.70
C LEU A 206 -5.73 -2.46 14.49
N ASN A 207 -4.48 -2.97 14.56
CA ASN A 207 -4.17 -4.18 15.32
C ASN A 207 -4.50 -4.01 16.81
N LYS A 208 -4.23 -2.85 17.39
CA LYS A 208 -4.53 -2.54 18.81
C LYS A 208 -6.04 -2.53 19.08
N ILE A 209 -6.82 -1.94 18.18
CA ILE A 209 -8.30 -1.92 18.28
C ILE A 209 -8.85 -3.33 18.21
N ASN A 210 -8.45 -4.12 17.20
CA ASN A 210 -8.92 -5.49 17.03
C ASN A 210 -8.58 -6.38 18.23
N LYS A 211 -7.37 -6.26 18.80
CA LYS A 211 -6.98 -7.01 20.00
C LYS A 211 -7.81 -6.65 21.23
N ARG A 212 -8.20 -5.37 21.39
CA ARG A 212 -9.05 -4.93 22.51
C ARG A 212 -10.46 -5.51 22.41
N GLU A 213 -11.04 -5.49 21.20
CA GLU A 213 -12.37 -6.02 20.97
C GLU A 213 -12.41 -7.54 21.18
N ASN A 214 -11.42 -8.29 20.68
CA ASN A 214 -11.34 -9.74 20.85
C ASN A 214 -11.21 -10.13 22.34
N LYS A 215 -10.45 -9.34 23.14
CA LYS A 215 -10.38 -9.56 24.60
C LYS A 215 -11.72 -9.30 25.28
N GLY A 216 -12.43 -8.24 24.87
CA GLY A 216 -13.75 -7.92 25.43
C GLY A 216 -14.82 -8.97 25.10
N LEU A 217 -14.75 -9.59 23.93
CA LEU A 217 -15.63 -10.69 23.54
C LEU A 217 -15.35 -11.96 24.36
N ASN A 218 -14.09 -12.34 24.55
CA ASN A 218 -13.72 -13.52 25.32
C ASN A 218 -14.13 -13.39 26.80
N ASN A 219 -14.02 -12.20 27.38
CA ASN A 219 -14.45 -11.95 28.78
C ASN A 219 -15.97 -11.95 28.99
N LYS A 220 -16.77 -11.87 27.93
CA LYS A 220 -18.24 -11.97 27.98
C LYS A 220 -18.75 -13.41 27.81
N ILE A 221 -17.92 -14.31 27.32
CA ILE A 221 -18.25 -15.70 27.04
C ILE A 221 -17.75 -16.62 28.19
N ALA A 222 -16.73 -16.16 28.94
CA ALA A 222 -16.24 -16.82 30.16
C ALA A 222 -17.03 -16.40 31.39
#